data_4f6129d12b98ee797ba8731219f02f98
#
_entry.id   4f6129d12b98ee797ba8731219f02f98
#
_cell.length_a   1.000
_cell.length_b   1.000
_cell.length_c   1.000
_cell.angle_alpha   90.00
_cell.angle_beta   90.00
_cell.angle_gamma   90.00
#
_symmetry.space_group_name_H-M   'P 1'
#
loop_
_entity.id
_entity.type
_entity.pdbx_description
1 polymer ?
#
loop_
_entity_poly.entity_id
_entity_poly.type
_entity_poly.pdbx_seq_one_letter_code
_entity_poly.pdbx_strand_id
1 'polypeptide(L)'
;MFKINRKTIVIASMVLLLLVTGFLNWRYTQAKADEDLNNNNNITNPDDGVTTSSTFSDYRLERERTRTQEITYIDSIISNTNTDQETLAEAQLIKLELTDTMEKEMLLEGLLKAKGFEDVFVTLGAESINVVVK
;
A
#
# COMPACT_ATOMS: atom_id res chain seq x y z
N MET A 1 -1.03 50.63 -22.72
CA MET A 1 -1.35 50.35 -21.34
C MET A 1 -2.58 49.45 -21.31
N PHE A 2 -2.41 48.15 -21.11
CA PHE A 2 -3.55 47.22 -20.98
C PHE A 2 -4.17 47.37 -19.58
N LYS A 3 -5.40 47.91 -19.52
CA LYS A 3 -6.19 47.87 -18.28
C LYS A 3 -6.66 46.42 -18.04
N ILE A 4 -5.92 45.68 -17.26
CA ILE A 4 -6.30 44.32 -16.88
C ILE A 4 -7.36 44.43 -15.77
N ASN A 5 -8.58 44.03 -16.08
CA ASN A 5 -9.67 43.99 -15.12
C ASN A 5 -9.37 42.93 -14.02
N ARG A 6 -9.72 43.25 -12.74
CA ARG A 6 -9.54 42.31 -11.63
C ARG A 6 -10.14 40.93 -11.90
N LYS A 7 -11.24 40.86 -12.64
CA LYS A 7 -11.88 39.60 -13.08
C LYS A 7 -11.02 38.79 -14.06
N THR A 8 -10.31 39.49 -14.97
CA THR A 8 -9.42 38.83 -15.93
C THR A 8 -8.18 38.25 -15.25
N ILE A 9 -7.66 38.91 -14.20
CA ILE A 9 -6.55 38.42 -13.39
C ILE A 9 -6.91 37.11 -12.69
N VAL A 10 -8.12 37.07 -12.08
CA VAL A 10 -8.63 35.88 -11.38
C VAL A 10 -8.80 34.70 -12.35
N ILE A 11 -9.38 34.97 -13.53
CA ILE A 11 -9.54 33.90 -14.55
C ILE A 11 -8.18 33.42 -15.05
N ALA A 12 -7.23 34.31 -15.31
CA ALA A 12 -5.88 33.95 -15.76
C ALA A 12 -5.13 33.14 -14.69
N SER A 13 -5.24 33.49 -13.41
CA SER A 13 -4.63 32.72 -12.31
C SER A 13 -5.24 31.32 -12.17
N MET A 14 -6.56 31.18 -12.37
CA MET A 14 -7.24 29.89 -12.32
C MET A 14 -6.82 28.97 -13.47
N VAL A 15 -6.68 29.51 -14.68
CA VAL A 15 -6.17 28.77 -15.85
C VAL A 15 -4.72 28.36 -15.64
N LEU A 16 -3.89 29.24 -15.10
CA LEU A 16 -2.49 28.93 -14.81
C LEU A 16 -2.37 27.82 -13.75
N LEU A 17 -3.22 27.81 -12.73
CA LEU A 17 -3.26 26.79 -11.71
C LEU A 17 -3.68 25.42 -12.27
N LEU A 18 -4.65 25.39 -13.21
CA LEU A 18 -5.04 24.17 -13.92
C LEU A 18 -3.91 23.62 -14.81
N LEU A 19 -3.16 24.50 -15.47
CA LEU A 19 -2.00 24.08 -16.28
C LEU A 19 -0.90 23.50 -15.41
N VAL A 20 -0.62 24.11 -14.27
CA VAL A 20 0.39 23.61 -13.32
C VAL A 20 -0.01 22.24 -12.73
N THR A 21 -1.27 22.11 -12.32
CA THR A 21 -1.77 20.82 -11.79
C THR A 21 -1.79 19.73 -12.86
N GLY A 22 -2.19 20.04 -14.08
CA GLY A 22 -2.14 19.13 -15.22
C GLY A 22 -0.72 18.70 -15.57
N PHE A 23 0.22 19.64 -15.59
CA PHE A 23 1.63 19.37 -15.84
C PHE A 23 2.28 18.53 -14.73
N LEU A 24 1.98 18.82 -13.46
CA LEU A 24 2.46 18.03 -12.34
C LEU A 24 1.89 16.62 -12.39
N ASN A 25 0.58 16.47 -12.63
CA ASN A 25 -0.05 15.15 -12.76
C ASN A 25 0.57 14.34 -13.91
N TRP A 26 0.81 14.95 -15.07
CA TRP A 26 1.47 14.28 -16.19
C TRP A 26 2.90 13.86 -15.84
N ARG A 27 3.67 14.72 -15.17
CA ARG A 27 5.04 14.42 -14.74
C ARG A 27 5.08 13.31 -13.66
N TYR A 28 4.13 13.32 -12.72
CA TYR A 28 4.00 12.26 -11.72
C TYR A 28 3.58 10.92 -12.34
N THR A 29 2.73 10.95 -13.37
CA THR A 29 2.32 9.73 -14.08
C THR A 29 3.46 9.15 -14.90
N GLN A 30 4.32 9.97 -15.51
CA GLN A 30 5.52 9.47 -16.20
C GLN A 30 6.56 8.92 -15.22
N ALA A 31 6.78 9.56 -14.07
CA ALA A 31 7.71 9.06 -13.06
C ALA A 31 7.27 7.69 -12.47
N LYS A 32 5.96 7.42 -12.41
CA LYS A 32 5.44 6.09 -12.06
C LYS A 32 5.50 5.09 -13.20
N ALA A 33 5.40 5.55 -14.45
CA ALA A 33 5.48 4.66 -15.62
C ALA A 33 6.90 4.06 -15.79
N ASP A 34 7.94 4.77 -15.40
CA ASP A 34 9.33 4.28 -15.48
C ASP A 34 9.67 3.31 -14.33
N GLU A 35 9.00 3.41 -13.16
CA GLU A 35 9.11 2.43 -12.07
C GLU A 35 8.27 1.17 -12.34
N ASP A 36 7.09 1.32 -12.94
CA ASP A 36 6.20 0.19 -13.29
C ASP A 36 6.71 -0.63 -14.49
N LEU A 37 7.52 -0.06 -15.38
CA LEU A 37 8.09 -0.80 -16.52
C LEU A 37 9.20 -1.79 -16.12
N ASN A 38 9.74 -1.69 -14.91
CA ASN A 38 10.72 -2.64 -14.42
C ASN A 38 10.12 -3.71 -13.48
N ASN A 39 8.83 -3.63 -13.16
CA ASN A 39 8.15 -4.60 -12.28
C ASN A 39 6.88 -5.22 -12.89
N ASN A 40 6.57 -4.97 -14.17
CA ASN A 40 5.38 -5.50 -14.82
C ASN A 40 5.72 -6.32 -16.06
N ASN A 41 6.46 -7.40 -15.87
CA ASN A 41 6.41 -8.53 -16.79
C ASN A 41 5.55 -9.63 -16.16
N ASN A 42 4.25 -9.44 -16.09
CA ASN A 42 3.29 -10.54 -16.18
C ASN A 42 1.83 -10.04 -16.14
N ILE A 43 1.40 -9.37 -17.23
CA ILE A 43 0.00 -9.52 -17.63
C ILE A 43 0.01 -10.66 -18.63
N THR A 44 0.00 -11.87 -18.13
CA THR A 44 -0.22 -13.08 -18.94
C THR A 44 -1.69 -13.19 -19.27
N ASN A 45 -1.94 -13.49 -20.55
CA ASN A 45 -3.23 -13.93 -21.09
C ASN A 45 -3.88 -14.98 -20.18
N PRO A 46 -5.24 -15.06 -20.14
CA PRO A 46 -5.97 -15.99 -19.29
C PRO A 46 -5.84 -17.47 -19.66
N ASP A 47 -4.91 -17.87 -20.53
CA ASP A 47 -4.86 -19.24 -21.09
C ASP A 47 -3.51 -19.95 -20.95
N ASP A 48 -2.51 -19.37 -20.24
CA ASP A 48 -1.31 -20.09 -19.87
C ASP A 48 -1.27 -20.29 -18.36
N GLY A 49 -1.19 -21.55 -17.93
CA GLY A 49 -1.22 -21.99 -16.54
C GLY A 49 -0.26 -21.19 -15.66
N VAL A 50 -0.77 -20.14 -15.05
CA VAL A 50 -0.10 -19.38 -14.00
C VAL A 50 0.26 -20.39 -12.92
N THR A 51 1.56 -20.63 -12.74
CA THR A 51 2.04 -21.52 -11.69
C THR A 51 1.58 -20.91 -10.36
N THR A 52 0.62 -21.55 -9.73
CA THR A 52 0.00 -21.14 -8.46
C THR A 52 1.07 -20.79 -7.40
N SER A 53 2.27 -21.34 -7.54
CA SER A 53 3.43 -21.08 -6.69
C SER A 53 3.95 -19.63 -6.78
N SER A 54 3.95 -19.00 -7.96
CA SER A 54 4.38 -17.60 -8.10
C SER A 54 3.37 -16.65 -7.43
N THR A 55 2.09 -16.95 -7.53
CA THR A 55 1.02 -16.14 -6.93
C THR A 55 1.12 -16.09 -5.40
N PHE A 56 1.42 -17.21 -4.73
CA PHE A 56 1.61 -17.25 -3.27
C PHE A 56 2.85 -16.47 -2.81
N SER A 57 3.95 -16.54 -3.55
CA SER A 57 5.14 -15.75 -3.26
C SER A 57 4.89 -14.25 -3.43
N ASP A 58 4.13 -13.87 -4.45
CA ASP A 58 3.78 -12.47 -4.72
C ASP A 58 2.89 -11.90 -3.60
N TYR A 59 1.88 -12.65 -3.14
CA TYR A 59 1.04 -12.25 -2.01
C TYR A 59 1.85 -12.09 -0.71
N ARG A 60 2.80 -12.99 -0.44
CA ARG A 60 3.66 -12.87 0.75
C ARG A 60 4.59 -11.66 0.66
N LEU A 61 5.17 -11.41 -0.51
CA LEU A 61 6.04 -10.27 -0.72
C LEU A 61 5.28 -8.94 -0.56
N GLU A 62 4.09 -8.85 -1.12
CA GLU A 62 3.25 -7.65 -1.00
C GLU A 62 2.80 -7.42 0.44
N ARG A 63 2.36 -8.48 1.15
CA ARG A 63 2.03 -8.40 2.57
C ARG A 63 3.22 -7.91 3.41
N GLU A 64 4.40 -8.45 3.18
CA GLU A 64 5.61 -8.07 3.90
C GLU A 64 5.99 -6.60 3.64
N ARG A 65 5.90 -6.17 2.39
CA ARG A 65 6.15 -4.77 2.00
C ARG A 65 5.18 -3.82 2.70
N THR A 66 3.89 -4.11 2.64
CA THR A 66 2.85 -3.27 3.26
C THR A 66 3.07 -3.17 4.77
N ARG A 67 3.34 -4.29 5.44
CA ARG A 67 3.57 -4.31 6.88
C ARG A 67 4.83 -3.59 7.31
N THR A 68 5.90 -3.73 6.54
CA THR A 68 7.12 -2.98 6.79
C THR A 68 6.88 -1.47 6.70
N GLN A 69 6.08 -1.03 5.75
CA GLN A 69 5.69 0.37 5.62
C GLN A 69 4.83 0.84 6.81
N GLU A 70 3.84 0.05 7.21
CA GLU A 70 2.98 0.34 8.38
C GLU A 70 3.80 0.44 9.66
N ILE A 71 4.66 -0.53 9.94
CA ILE A 71 5.54 -0.53 11.11
C ILE A 71 6.47 0.68 11.09
N THR A 72 7.08 0.97 9.94
CA THR A 72 7.97 2.13 9.79
C THR A 72 7.24 3.44 10.07
N TYR A 73 6.00 3.57 9.59
CA TYR A 73 5.17 4.74 9.86
C TYR A 73 4.83 4.87 11.35
N ILE A 74 4.39 3.78 11.99
CA ILE A 74 4.08 3.75 13.43
C ILE A 74 5.34 4.07 14.25
N ASP A 75 6.48 3.51 13.89
CA ASP A 75 7.76 3.78 14.57
C ASP A 75 8.20 5.24 14.43
N SER A 76 7.88 5.88 13.31
CA SER A 76 8.14 7.31 13.13
C SER A 76 7.32 8.18 14.10
N ILE A 77 6.08 7.78 14.39
CA ILE A 77 5.23 8.45 15.39
C ILE A 77 5.76 8.22 16.80
N ILE A 78 6.13 6.99 17.13
CA ILE A 78 6.62 6.60 18.46
C ILE A 78 7.96 7.28 18.76
N SER A 79 8.83 7.42 17.78
CA SER A 79 10.16 8.04 17.95
C SER A 79 10.15 9.56 17.91
N ASN A 80 9.06 10.19 17.51
CA ASN A 80 8.95 11.63 17.44
C ASN A 80 8.71 12.22 18.83
N THR A 81 9.69 13.00 19.30
CA THR A 81 9.67 13.65 20.63
C THR A 81 8.55 14.70 20.80
N ASN A 82 7.95 15.16 19.72
CA ASN A 82 6.83 16.12 19.73
C ASN A 82 5.46 15.45 19.70
N THR A 83 5.40 14.13 19.64
CA THR A 83 4.12 13.40 19.69
C THR A 83 3.52 13.52 21.09
N ASP A 84 2.25 13.90 21.16
CA ASP A 84 1.53 13.93 22.43
C ASP A 84 1.32 12.51 22.99
N GLN A 85 1.04 12.45 24.28
CA GLN A 85 1.02 11.18 25.02
C GLN A 85 -0.14 10.28 24.62
N GLU A 86 -1.26 10.84 24.18
CA GLU A 86 -2.42 10.09 23.72
C GLU A 86 -2.13 9.42 22.37
N THR A 87 -1.63 10.18 21.40
CA THR A 87 -1.20 9.65 20.10
C THR A 87 -0.07 8.62 20.23
N LEU A 88 0.85 8.82 21.16
CA LEU A 88 1.91 7.85 21.44
C LEU A 88 1.35 6.52 21.96
N ALA A 89 0.42 6.56 22.91
CA ALA A 89 -0.22 5.37 23.46
C ALA A 89 -1.03 4.64 22.38
N GLU A 90 -1.76 5.36 21.54
CA GLU A 90 -2.51 4.79 20.42
C GLU A 90 -1.59 4.12 19.40
N ALA A 91 -0.50 4.76 19.01
CA ALA A 91 0.49 4.18 18.09
C ALA A 91 1.11 2.88 18.64
N GLN A 92 1.38 2.83 19.95
CA GLN A 92 1.87 1.60 20.60
C GLN A 92 0.84 0.48 20.60
N LEU A 93 -0.44 0.79 20.82
CA LEU A 93 -1.52 -0.19 20.75
C LEU A 93 -1.70 -0.74 19.32
N ILE A 94 -1.69 0.12 18.31
CA ILE A 94 -1.79 -0.28 16.90
C ILE A 94 -0.61 -1.20 16.54
N LYS A 95 0.61 -0.88 16.99
CA LYS A 95 1.77 -1.73 16.75
C LYS A 95 1.63 -3.11 17.39
N LEU A 96 1.10 -3.17 18.60
CA LEU A 96 0.86 -4.42 19.31
C LEU A 96 -0.22 -5.25 18.60
N GLU A 97 -1.32 -4.64 18.17
CA GLU A 97 -2.40 -5.29 17.44
C GLU A 97 -1.91 -5.84 16.08
N LEU A 98 -1.09 -5.07 15.37
CA LEU A 98 -0.49 -5.51 14.12
C LEU A 98 0.40 -6.75 14.34
N THR A 99 1.22 -6.75 15.38
CA THR A 99 2.08 -7.88 15.72
C THR A 99 1.26 -9.13 16.08
N ASP A 100 0.23 -8.99 16.90
CA ASP A 100 -0.70 -10.07 17.27
C ASP A 100 -1.41 -10.66 16.05
N THR A 101 -1.83 -9.80 15.12
CA THR A 101 -2.42 -10.21 13.85
C THR A 101 -1.44 -11.04 13.01
N MET A 102 -0.20 -10.60 12.90
CA MET A 102 0.87 -11.32 12.17
C MET A 102 1.13 -12.71 12.78
N GLU A 103 1.18 -12.81 14.10
CA GLU A 103 1.36 -14.09 14.79
C GLU A 103 0.19 -15.04 14.54
N LYS A 104 -1.05 -14.54 14.61
CA LYS A 104 -2.26 -15.34 14.32
C LYS A 104 -2.31 -15.86 12.90
N GLU A 105 -1.96 -15.02 11.91
CA GLU A 105 -1.89 -15.44 10.51
C GLU A 105 -0.84 -16.53 10.30
N MET A 106 0.37 -16.35 10.85
CA MET A 106 1.42 -17.35 10.77
C MET A 106 1.01 -18.68 11.43
N LEU A 107 0.33 -18.62 12.57
CA LEU A 107 -0.20 -19.81 13.25
C LEU A 107 -1.24 -20.52 12.40
N LEU A 108 -2.20 -19.79 11.83
CA LEU A 108 -3.23 -20.35 10.95
C LEU A 108 -2.65 -20.97 9.68
N GLU A 109 -1.69 -20.31 9.03
CA GLU A 109 -0.97 -20.87 7.88
C GLU A 109 -0.26 -22.19 8.26
N GLY A 110 0.39 -22.21 9.41
CA GLY A 110 1.06 -23.41 9.93
C GLY A 110 0.09 -24.56 10.22
N LEU A 111 -1.05 -24.27 10.86
CA LEU A 111 -2.08 -25.27 11.15
C LEU A 111 -2.70 -25.86 9.88
N LEU A 112 -2.96 -25.04 8.87
CA LEU A 112 -3.52 -25.49 7.59
C LEU A 112 -2.50 -26.33 6.81
N LYS A 113 -1.23 -25.96 6.79
CA LYS A 113 -0.15 -26.79 6.22
C LYS A 113 -0.01 -28.13 6.94
N ALA A 114 -0.13 -28.14 8.27
CA ALA A 114 -0.13 -29.38 9.05
C ALA A 114 -1.32 -30.31 8.74
N LYS A 115 -2.43 -29.75 8.24
CA LYS A 115 -3.60 -30.51 7.77
C LYS A 115 -3.43 -31.05 6.35
N GLY A 116 -2.35 -30.73 5.65
CA GLY A 116 -2.01 -31.31 4.35
C GLY A 116 -2.18 -30.38 3.14
N PHE A 117 -2.52 -29.11 3.34
CA PHE A 117 -2.50 -28.17 2.23
C PHE A 117 -1.06 -27.88 1.80
N GLU A 118 -0.80 -27.93 0.51
CA GLU A 118 0.56 -27.76 -0.08
C GLU A 118 1.08 -26.35 0.14
N ASP A 119 0.23 -25.35 -0.12
CA ASP A 119 0.52 -23.96 0.16
C ASP A 119 -0.71 -23.23 0.71
N VAL A 120 -0.47 -22.24 1.58
CA VAL A 120 -1.51 -21.52 2.29
C VAL A 120 -1.10 -20.06 2.43
N PHE A 121 -2.04 -19.16 2.23
CA PHE A 121 -1.91 -17.75 2.54
C PHE A 121 -3.14 -17.28 3.32
N VAL A 122 -2.93 -16.72 4.50
CA VAL A 122 -3.99 -16.22 5.38
C VAL A 122 -3.82 -14.73 5.60
N THR A 123 -4.91 -14.00 5.56
CA THR A 123 -4.97 -12.58 5.95
C THR A 123 -6.15 -12.35 6.87
N LEU A 124 -5.87 -11.77 8.04
CA LEU A 124 -6.86 -11.36 9.00
C LEU A 124 -7.21 -9.89 8.79
N GLY A 125 -8.49 -9.62 8.56
CA GLY A 125 -9.07 -8.27 8.64
C GLY A 125 -9.83 -8.09 9.95
N ALA A 126 -10.33 -6.88 10.21
CA ALA A 126 -11.05 -6.55 11.45
C ALA A 126 -12.24 -7.48 11.73
N GLU A 127 -12.98 -7.89 10.71
CA GLU A 127 -14.16 -8.75 10.83
C GLU A 127 -14.16 -9.92 9.83
N SER A 128 -13.03 -10.20 9.19
CA SER A 128 -12.95 -11.21 8.14
C SER A 128 -11.63 -11.98 8.19
N ILE A 129 -11.69 -13.23 7.76
CA ILE A 129 -10.53 -14.09 7.54
C ILE A 129 -10.53 -14.50 6.08
N ASN A 130 -9.49 -14.14 5.35
CA ASN A 130 -9.30 -14.57 3.97
C ASN A 130 -8.26 -15.69 3.96
N VAL A 131 -8.61 -16.81 3.35
CA VAL A 131 -7.75 -17.98 3.25
C VAL A 131 -7.66 -18.40 1.78
N VAL A 132 -6.44 -18.47 1.29
CA VAL A 132 -6.14 -19.02 -0.04
C VAL A 132 -5.32 -20.28 0.18
N VAL A 133 -5.72 -21.38 -0.43
CA VAL A 133 -5.07 -22.69 -0.28
C VAL A 133 -4.79 -23.32 -1.64
N LYS A 134 -3.75 -24.15 -1.68
CA LYS A 134 -3.39 -24.99 -2.82
C LYS A 134 -3.45 -26.46 -2.42
#